data_a1f11b0adbb8ad0b2a3e2c6cf8080210
#
_entry.id   a1f11b0adbb8ad0b2a3e2c6cf8080210
#
_cell.length_a   1.000
_cell.length_b   1.000
_cell.length_c   1.000
_cell.angle_alpha   90.00
_cell.angle_beta   90.00
_cell.angle_gamma   90.00
#
_symmetry.space_group_name_H-M   'P 1'
#
loop_
_entity.id
_entity.type
_entity.pdbx_description
1 polymer ?
#
loop_
_entity_poly.entity_id
_entity_poly.type
_entity_poly.pdbx_seq_one_letter_code
_entity_poly.pdbx_strand_id
1 'polypeptide(L)'
;MKQPDNPFWPKKSILFPAPPKEPYVPVRRVRQSLTREEQRAADKAADEKYRIPLMILMEHAGLAVTEICEVMAGARTTPIHVFAGKGNNGGDAYVCARLLYSRGYYVTVWDCFPGYKHTGLVKTMREAVIALGIHIRPAEEFEPQKLSSGISRMIDERVSGMPCVIIDGILGTGFEYARPLPSQLRSITARIEQGHLRGARVIAIDIPTGVDANTGEADLQAVAADCTATFILPKAGLLKGRGRELSGQIRVFPIGLPIDFADTALQSAP
;
A
#
# COMPACT_ATOMS: atom_id res chain seq x y z
N MET A 1 21.61 -18.78 -30.43
CA MET A 1 21.60 -17.35 -30.75
C MET A 1 22.42 -16.63 -29.68
N LYS A 2 23.51 -15.95 -30.08
CA LYS A 2 24.31 -15.13 -29.15
C LYS A 2 23.53 -13.85 -28.87
N GLN A 3 23.38 -13.50 -27.56
CA GLN A 3 22.79 -12.21 -27.18
C GLN A 3 23.61 -11.06 -27.77
N PRO A 4 23.01 -10.00 -28.29
CA PRO A 4 23.73 -8.83 -28.77
C PRO A 4 24.48 -8.15 -27.63
N ASP A 5 25.74 -7.78 -27.90
CA ASP A 5 26.58 -7.01 -26.97
C ASP A 5 25.87 -5.68 -26.61
N ASN A 6 25.46 -5.53 -25.37
CA ASN A 6 24.91 -4.26 -24.87
C ASN A 6 26.07 -3.30 -24.55
N PRO A 7 26.20 -2.17 -25.27
CA PRO A 7 27.34 -1.24 -25.10
C PRO A 7 27.35 -0.53 -23.75
N PHE A 8 26.25 -0.56 -22.99
CA PHE A 8 26.12 0.07 -21.69
C PHE A 8 26.44 -0.86 -20.49
N TRP A 9 26.77 -2.15 -20.77
CA TRP A 9 27.12 -3.09 -19.70
C TRP A 9 28.62 -3.41 -19.76
N PRO A 10 29.38 -3.11 -18.69
CA PRO A 10 30.83 -3.41 -18.69
C PRO A 10 31.05 -4.92 -18.83
N LYS A 11 31.89 -5.31 -19.81
CA LYS A 11 32.26 -6.72 -20.06
C LYS A 11 33.11 -7.35 -18.95
N LYS A 12 33.50 -6.59 -17.92
CA LYS A 12 34.17 -7.11 -16.74
C LYS A 12 33.11 -7.43 -15.70
N SER A 13 33.07 -8.67 -15.25
CA SER A 13 32.32 -9.08 -14.07
C SER A 13 32.61 -8.05 -12.97
N ILE A 14 31.59 -7.30 -12.54
CA ILE A 14 31.65 -6.53 -11.31
C ILE A 14 31.87 -7.59 -10.23
N LEU A 15 33.10 -7.72 -9.78
CA LEU A 15 33.40 -8.53 -8.59
C LEU A 15 32.73 -7.79 -7.43
N PHE A 16 31.52 -8.22 -7.10
CA PHE A 16 30.98 -7.85 -5.81
C PHE A 16 32.00 -8.33 -4.77
N PRO A 17 32.39 -7.47 -3.81
CA PRO A 17 33.23 -7.92 -2.71
C PRO A 17 32.59 -9.18 -2.12
N ALA A 18 33.40 -10.18 -1.81
CA ALA A 18 32.90 -11.37 -1.16
C ALA A 18 32.07 -10.95 0.05
N PRO A 19 30.91 -11.60 0.28
CA PRO A 19 30.10 -11.28 1.43
C PRO A 19 30.97 -11.33 2.69
N PRO A 20 30.72 -10.45 3.66
CA PRO A 20 31.53 -10.40 4.88
C PRO A 20 31.62 -11.78 5.48
N LYS A 21 32.81 -12.19 5.86
CA LYS A 21 33.11 -13.56 6.41
C LYS A 21 32.49 -13.76 7.80
N GLU A 22 31.94 -12.73 8.41
CA GLU A 22 31.23 -12.85 9.67
C GLU A 22 29.86 -13.46 9.45
N PRO A 23 29.49 -14.50 10.21
CA PRO A 23 28.18 -15.09 10.10
C PRO A 23 27.12 -14.00 10.38
N TYR A 24 26.10 -13.94 9.54
CA TYR A 24 24.90 -13.16 9.83
C TYR A 24 24.39 -13.59 11.21
N VAL A 25 24.57 -12.74 12.21
CA VAL A 25 23.96 -12.94 13.51
C VAL A 25 22.49 -12.52 13.35
N PRO A 26 21.54 -13.47 13.40
CA PRO A 26 20.13 -13.10 13.30
C PRO A 26 19.80 -12.17 14.46
N VAL A 27 19.49 -10.92 14.16
CA VAL A 27 19.03 -9.97 15.15
C VAL A 27 17.75 -10.53 15.77
N ARG A 28 17.77 -10.82 17.05
CA ARG A 28 16.62 -11.36 17.75
C ARG A 28 15.57 -10.28 17.84
N ARG A 29 14.55 -10.35 16.97
CA ARG A 29 13.37 -9.48 17.07
C ARG A 29 12.72 -9.71 18.42
N VAL A 30 12.66 -8.67 19.25
CA VAL A 30 11.99 -8.69 20.54
C VAL A 30 10.52 -8.36 20.33
N ARG A 31 10.23 -7.34 19.50
CA ARG A 31 8.87 -6.92 19.19
C ARG A 31 8.26 -7.76 18.06
N GLN A 32 7.00 -8.13 18.27
CA GLN A 32 6.22 -8.87 17.25
C GLN A 32 5.24 -7.97 16.51
N SER A 33 4.89 -6.82 17.05
CA SER A 33 3.95 -5.87 16.50
C SER A 33 4.18 -4.46 17.01
N LEU A 34 3.53 -3.48 16.37
CA LEU A 34 3.50 -2.08 16.81
C LEU A 34 2.08 -1.63 17.12
N THR A 35 1.94 -0.78 18.12
CA THR A 35 0.76 0.06 18.28
C THR A 35 0.81 1.23 17.32
N ARG A 36 -0.29 1.97 17.18
CA ARG A 36 -0.36 3.23 16.41
C ARG A 36 0.67 4.24 16.90
N GLU A 37 0.80 4.38 18.20
CA GLU A 37 1.71 5.31 18.86
C GLU A 37 3.17 4.93 18.61
N GLU A 38 3.48 3.65 18.68
CA GLU A 38 4.82 3.12 18.39
C GLU A 38 5.18 3.27 16.90
N GLN A 39 4.23 3.08 15.98
CA GLN A 39 4.47 3.36 14.55
C GLN A 39 4.82 4.83 14.33
N ARG A 40 4.06 5.76 14.92
CA ARG A 40 4.35 7.20 14.83
C ARG A 40 5.71 7.56 15.42
N ALA A 41 6.07 6.95 16.55
CA ALA A 41 7.38 7.16 17.18
C ALA A 41 8.51 6.60 16.31
N ALA A 42 8.31 5.47 15.64
CA ALA A 42 9.27 4.89 14.69
C ALA A 42 9.47 5.81 13.47
N ASP A 43 8.40 6.29 12.85
CA ASP A 43 8.44 7.22 11.73
C ASP A 43 9.20 8.52 12.10
N LYS A 44 8.89 9.08 13.26
CA LYS A 44 9.57 10.26 13.78
C LYS A 44 11.06 10.00 14.03
N ALA A 45 11.41 8.85 14.62
CA ALA A 45 12.79 8.48 14.85
C ALA A 45 13.56 8.31 13.52
N ALA A 46 12.95 7.72 12.50
CA ALA A 46 13.55 7.60 11.18
C ALA A 46 13.96 8.97 10.63
N ASP A 47 13.09 9.96 10.69
CA ASP A 47 13.35 11.31 10.18
C ASP A 47 14.33 12.09 11.06
N GLU A 48 14.04 12.23 12.35
CA GLU A 48 14.79 13.13 13.24
C GLU A 48 16.12 12.54 13.71
N LYS A 49 16.18 11.27 14.10
CA LYS A 49 17.36 10.62 14.66
C LYS A 49 18.25 10.00 13.60
N TYR A 50 17.64 9.27 12.65
CA TYR A 50 18.40 8.52 11.64
C TYR A 50 18.54 9.27 10.31
N ARG A 51 17.96 10.47 10.20
CA ARG A 51 18.06 11.33 9.00
C ARG A 51 17.56 10.64 7.73
N ILE A 52 16.56 9.77 7.87
CA ILE A 52 15.87 9.12 6.75
C ILE A 52 14.55 9.85 6.53
N PRO A 53 14.43 10.71 5.54
CA PRO A 53 13.21 11.49 5.30
C PRO A 53 11.99 10.62 5.09
N LEU A 54 10.85 11.01 5.64
CA LEU A 54 9.57 10.28 5.50
C LEU A 54 9.17 10.02 4.04
N MET A 55 9.63 10.86 3.11
CA MET A 55 9.44 10.66 1.67
C MET A 55 10.07 9.34 1.19
N ILE A 56 11.25 8.99 1.71
CA ILE A 56 11.92 7.72 1.37
C ILE A 56 11.08 6.54 1.87
N LEU A 57 10.57 6.62 3.11
CA LEU A 57 9.73 5.55 3.67
C LEU A 57 8.45 5.37 2.84
N MET A 58 7.81 6.49 2.45
CA MET A 58 6.61 6.50 1.62
C MET A 58 6.87 5.91 0.22
N GLU A 59 8.00 6.23 -0.42
CA GLU A 59 8.39 5.61 -1.70
C GLU A 59 8.57 4.09 -1.57
N HIS A 60 9.23 3.62 -0.51
CA HIS A 60 9.40 2.20 -0.27
C HIS A 60 8.08 1.50 0.09
N ALA A 61 7.18 2.17 0.83
CA ALA A 61 5.86 1.64 1.13
C ALA A 61 5.04 1.46 -0.16
N GLY A 62 4.96 2.50 -0.99
CA GLY A 62 4.30 2.43 -2.29
C GLY A 62 4.92 1.38 -3.23
N LEU A 63 6.25 1.22 -3.22
CA LEU A 63 6.94 0.18 -3.98
C LEU A 63 6.54 -1.23 -3.52
N ALA A 64 6.51 -1.47 -2.20
CA ALA A 64 6.10 -2.76 -1.63
C ALA A 64 4.66 -3.15 -2.05
N VAL A 65 3.73 -2.18 -2.01
CA VAL A 65 2.35 -2.39 -2.49
C VAL A 65 2.32 -2.67 -3.99
N THR A 66 3.15 -1.96 -4.78
CA THR A 66 3.28 -2.17 -6.22
C THR A 66 3.70 -3.61 -6.53
N GLU A 67 4.69 -4.14 -5.84
CA GLU A 67 5.18 -5.53 -6.04
C GLU A 67 4.10 -6.58 -5.73
N ILE A 68 3.32 -6.39 -4.65
CA ILE A 68 2.17 -7.26 -4.37
C ILE A 68 1.14 -7.16 -5.48
N CYS A 69 0.83 -5.92 -5.91
CA CYS A 69 -0.16 -5.68 -6.95
C CYS A 69 0.22 -6.36 -8.27
N GLU A 70 1.49 -6.30 -8.69
CA GLU A 70 1.97 -6.96 -9.91
C GLU A 70 1.76 -8.48 -9.86
N VAL A 71 2.05 -9.10 -8.71
CA VAL A 71 1.81 -10.54 -8.52
C VAL A 71 0.33 -10.87 -8.57
N MET A 72 -0.52 -10.06 -7.94
CA MET A 72 -1.96 -10.30 -7.90
C MET A 72 -2.66 -9.96 -9.21
N ALA A 73 -2.19 -8.96 -9.94
CA ALA A 73 -2.74 -8.59 -11.24
C ALA A 73 -2.45 -9.64 -12.32
N GLY A 74 -1.27 -10.24 -12.28
CA GLY A 74 -0.83 -11.27 -13.24
C GLY A 74 -0.55 -10.75 -14.65
N ALA A 75 -1.29 -9.77 -15.14
CA ALA A 75 -1.11 -9.17 -16.46
C ALA A 75 -1.22 -7.64 -16.42
N ARG A 76 -0.50 -6.95 -17.30
CA ARG A 76 -0.56 -5.47 -17.38
C ARG A 76 -1.89 -4.93 -17.89
N THR A 77 -2.69 -5.78 -18.51
CA THR A 77 -4.06 -5.47 -18.95
C THR A 77 -5.08 -5.49 -17.81
N THR A 78 -4.71 -6.03 -16.65
CA THR A 78 -5.58 -6.03 -15.47
C THR A 78 -5.80 -4.61 -14.97
N PRO A 79 -7.06 -4.13 -14.86
CA PRO A 79 -7.35 -2.80 -14.35
C PRO A 79 -7.00 -2.69 -12.86
N ILE A 80 -6.42 -1.55 -12.49
CA ILE A 80 -6.05 -1.28 -11.10
C ILE A 80 -6.78 -0.03 -10.63
N HIS A 81 -7.51 -0.18 -9.53
CA HIS A 81 -8.28 0.87 -8.89
C HIS A 81 -7.64 1.21 -7.53
N VAL A 82 -7.06 2.40 -7.41
CA VAL A 82 -6.35 2.85 -6.20
C VAL A 82 -7.22 3.84 -5.46
N PHE A 83 -7.71 3.48 -4.29
CA PHE A 83 -8.46 4.37 -3.42
C PHE A 83 -7.52 5.14 -2.51
N ALA A 84 -7.45 6.45 -2.66
CA ALA A 84 -6.52 7.29 -1.95
C ALA A 84 -7.23 8.18 -0.91
N GLY A 85 -6.75 8.10 0.32
CA GLY A 85 -7.17 8.94 1.43
C GLY A 85 -6.42 10.27 1.50
N LYS A 86 -6.71 11.06 2.55
CA LYS A 86 -6.08 12.38 2.74
C LYS A 86 -4.79 12.37 3.56
N GLY A 87 -4.46 11.26 4.23
CA GLY A 87 -3.29 11.10 5.09
C GLY A 87 -2.16 10.33 4.41
N ASN A 88 -1.15 9.93 5.20
CA ASN A 88 0.04 9.23 4.70
C ASN A 88 -0.29 7.95 3.93
N ASN A 89 -1.31 7.19 4.35
CA ASN A 89 -1.80 6.02 3.63
C ASN A 89 -2.24 6.35 2.19
N GLY A 90 -2.89 7.52 2.02
CA GLY A 90 -3.18 8.07 0.68
C GLY A 90 -1.92 8.47 -0.08
N GLY A 91 -0.89 8.97 0.63
CA GLY A 91 0.42 9.23 0.04
C GLY A 91 1.07 7.97 -0.53
N ASP A 92 1.09 6.88 0.24
CA ASP A 92 1.58 5.56 -0.20
C ASP A 92 0.77 5.05 -1.40
N ALA A 93 -0.55 5.28 -1.42
CA ALA A 93 -1.43 4.94 -2.53
C ALA A 93 -1.10 5.74 -3.81
N TYR A 94 -0.83 7.04 -3.71
CA TYR A 94 -0.39 7.85 -4.85
C TYR A 94 0.97 7.39 -5.39
N VAL A 95 1.92 7.05 -4.51
CA VAL A 95 3.22 6.47 -4.93
C VAL A 95 2.99 5.16 -5.68
N CYS A 96 2.19 4.25 -5.13
CA CYS A 96 1.85 2.98 -5.77
C CYS A 96 1.21 3.20 -7.15
N ALA A 97 0.22 4.09 -7.25
CA ALA A 97 -0.43 4.43 -8.52
C ALA A 97 0.56 4.92 -9.58
N ARG A 98 1.48 5.79 -9.18
CA ARG A 98 2.54 6.33 -10.06
C ARG A 98 3.48 5.24 -10.54
N LEU A 99 3.91 4.35 -9.64
CA LEU A 99 4.83 3.26 -9.97
C LEU A 99 4.17 2.23 -10.90
N LEU A 100 2.93 1.84 -10.65
CA LEU A 100 2.17 0.95 -11.52
C LEU A 100 1.97 1.55 -12.91
N TYR A 101 1.60 2.82 -12.98
CA TYR A 101 1.46 3.53 -14.27
C TYR A 101 2.78 3.56 -15.04
N SER A 102 3.90 3.87 -14.37
CA SER A 102 5.23 3.86 -15.01
C SER A 102 5.66 2.48 -15.52
N ARG A 103 5.08 1.41 -14.97
CA ARG A 103 5.29 0.02 -15.39
C ARG A 103 4.30 -0.45 -16.46
N GLY A 104 3.43 0.45 -16.93
CA GLY A 104 2.50 0.22 -18.04
C GLY A 104 1.18 -0.44 -17.64
N TYR A 105 0.75 -0.34 -16.39
CA TYR A 105 -0.57 -0.77 -15.95
C TYR A 105 -1.63 0.29 -16.21
N TYR A 106 -2.88 -0.14 -16.39
CA TYR A 106 -4.05 0.74 -16.45
C TYR A 106 -4.50 1.09 -15.02
N VAL A 107 -4.17 2.31 -14.59
CA VAL A 107 -4.42 2.77 -13.22
C VAL A 107 -5.47 3.87 -13.20
N THR A 108 -6.47 3.76 -12.34
CA THR A 108 -7.38 4.82 -11.98
C THR A 108 -7.28 5.08 -10.48
N VAL A 109 -7.05 6.32 -10.09
CA VAL A 109 -7.06 6.75 -8.70
C VAL A 109 -8.46 7.27 -8.34
N TRP A 110 -8.99 6.79 -7.22
CA TRP A 110 -10.27 7.18 -6.64
C TRP A 110 -10.01 8.04 -5.41
N ASP A 111 -10.22 9.35 -5.55
CA ASP A 111 -10.04 10.31 -4.46
C ASP A 111 -11.23 10.19 -3.49
N CYS A 112 -10.93 9.75 -2.26
CA CYS A 112 -11.95 9.55 -1.22
C CYS A 112 -12.30 10.85 -0.47
N PHE A 113 -11.59 11.95 -0.76
CA PHE A 113 -11.82 13.26 -0.15
C PHE A 113 -11.74 14.37 -1.21
N PRO A 114 -12.64 14.33 -2.23
CA PRO A 114 -12.60 15.31 -3.31
C PRO A 114 -12.78 16.72 -2.75
N GLY A 115 -11.94 17.65 -3.22
CA GLY A 115 -11.93 19.04 -2.73
C GLY A 115 -11.11 19.26 -1.46
N TYR A 116 -10.57 18.19 -0.81
CA TYR A 116 -9.67 18.38 0.32
C TYR A 116 -8.34 19.00 -0.14
N LYS A 117 -7.90 20.05 0.57
CA LYS A 117 -6.62 20.69 0.30
C LYS A 117 -5.48 19.90 0.94
N HIS A 118 -4.89 19.00 0.17
CA HIS A 118 -3.73 18.24 0.62
C HIS A 118 -2.53 19.13 0.93
N THR A 119 -1.72 18.73 1.91
CA THR A 119 -0.49 19.42 2.33
C THR A 119 0.66 18.43 2.47
N GLY A 120 1.89 18.94 2.61
CA GLY A 120 3.08 18.12 2.85
C GLY A 120 3.31 17.05 1.78
N LEU A 121 3.79 15.89 2.19
CA LEU A 121 4.17 14.79 1.30
C LEU A 121 3.00 14.28 0.44
N VAL A 122 1.82 14.16 1.03
CA VAL A 122 0.62 13.68 0.32
C VAL A 122 0.29 14.58 -0.88
N LYS A 123 0.43 15.91 -0.69
CA LYS A 123 0.28 16.87 -1.78
C LYS A 123 1.29 16.61 -2.89
N THR A 124 2.57 16.46 -2.53
CA THR A 124 3.66 16.20 -3.49
C THR A 124 3.40 14.93 -4.30
N MET A 125 3.00 13.83 -3.66
CA MET A 125 2.72 12.55 -4.34
C MET A 125 1.49 12.65 -5.25
N ARG A 126 0.43 13.35 -4.80
CA ARG A 126 -0.76 13.58 -5.60
C ARG A 126 -0.47 14.46 -6.83
N GLU A 127 0.33 15.51 -6.68
CA GLU A 127 0.73 16.40 -7.79
C GLU A 127 1.55 15.64 -8.84
N ALA A 128 2.43 14.71 -8.43
CA ALA A 128 3.15 13.85 -9.35
C ALA A 128 2.22 12.96 -10.18
N VAL A 129 1.19 12.38 -9.55
CA VAL A 129 0.14 11.58 -10.24
C VAL A 129 -0.59 12.42 -11.29
N ILE A 130 -0.98 13.67 -10.93
CA ILE A 130 -1.65 14.60 -11.83
C ILE A 130 -0.73 14.98 -13.01
N ALA A 131 0.52 15.31 -12.72
CA ALA A 131 1.49 15.73 -13.75
C ALA A 131 1.79 14.63 -14.77
N LEU A 132 1.69 13.37 -14.38
CA LEU A 132 1.82 12.22 -15.26
C LEU A 132 0.55 11.90 -16.07
N GLY A 133 -0.54 12.64 -15.86
CA GLY A 133 -1.80 12.41 -16.56
C GLY A 133 -2.58 11.18 -16.08
N ILE A 134 -2.29 10.66 -14.90
CA ILE A 134 -3.04 9.54 -14.32
C ILE A 134 -4.43 10.04 -13.92
N HIS A 135 -5.46 9.32 -14.30
CA HIS A 135 -6.85 9.71 -14.01
C HIS A 135 -7.14 9.66 -12.51
N ILE A 136 -7.53 10.81 -11.94
CA ILE A 136 -8.05 10.93 -10.58
C ILE A 136 -9.54 11.27 -10.68
N ARG A 137 -10.38 10.48 -10.03
CA ARG A 137 -11.84 10.63 -10.01
C ARG A 137 -12.38 10.59 -8.58
N PRO A 138 -13.50 11.24 -8.27
CA PRO A 138 -14.17 11.09 -6.99
C PRO A 138 -14.52 9.62 -6.72
N ALA A 139 -14.26 9.13 -5.51
CA ALA A 139 -14.50 7.72 -5.17
C ALA A 139 -15.98 7.33 -5.20
N GLU A 140 -16.89 8.30 -5.05
CA GLU A 140 -18.32 8.11 -5.18
C GLU A 140 -18.76 7.72 -6.60
N GLU A 141 -17.92 7.97 -7.61
CA GLU A 141 -18.18 7.59 -9.00
C GLU A 141 -17.75 6.16 -9.32
N PHE A 142 -17.10 5.48 -8.37
CA PHE A 142 -16.70 4.08 -8.55
C PHE A 142 -17.94 3.18 -8.61
N GLU A 143 -18.12 2.49 -9.72
CA GLU A 143 -19.24 1.60 -9.98
C GLU A 143 -18.75 0.15 -10.09
N PRO A 144 -18.80 -0.63 -8.99
CA PRO A 144 -18.30 -2.01 -8.98
C PRO A 144 -19.02 -2.93 -9.99
N GLN A 145 -20.26 -2.62 -10.35
CA GLN A 145 -21.03 -3.36 -11.37
C GLN A 145 -20.44 -3.20 -12.78
N LYS A 146 -19.63 -2.18 -13.03
CA LYS A 146 -18.96 -1.96 -14.31
C LYS A 146 -17.59 -2.64 -14.42
N LEU A 147 -17.09 -3.26 -13.34
CA LEU A 147 -15.78 -3.93 -13.32
C LEU A 147 -15.68 -5.08 -14.35
N SER A 148 -16.80 -5.73 -14.65
CA SER A 148 -16.88 -6.80 -15.65
C SER A 148 -17.26 -6.35 -17.06
N SER A 149 -17.69 -5.10 -17.24
CA SER A 149 -18.30 -4.63 -18.51
C SER A 149 -17.52 -3.53 -19.24
N GLY A 150 -16.66 -2.77 -18.55
CA GLY A 150 -16.15 -1.50 -19.07
C GLY A 150 -14.95 -1.62 -20.00
N ILE A 151 -14.01 -2.50 -19.70
CA ILE A 151 -12.78 -2.65 -20.52
C ILE A 151 -12.95 -3.71 -21.59
N SER A 152 -13.84 -4.67 -21.38
CA SER A 152 -14.15 -5.73 -22.36
C SER A 152 -14.56 -5.19 -23.73
N ARG A 153 -15.25 -4.04 -23.78
CA ARG A 153 -15.66 -3.42 -25.06
C ARG A 153 -14.55 -2.66 -25.78
N MET A 154 -13.47 -2.28 -25.07
CA MET A 154 -12.42 -1.46 -25.69
C MET A 154 -11.16 -2.26 -26.10
N ILE A 155 -10.94 -3.42 -25.52
CA ILE A 155 -9.67 -4.14 -25.71
C ILE A 155 -9.85 -5.51 -26.38
N ASP A 156 -10.80 -6.32 -25.99
CA ASP A 156 -11.13 -7.62 -26.63
C ASP A 156 -12.26 -8.31 -25.83
N GLU A 157 -13.22 -8.94 -26.49
CA GLU A 157 -14.28 -9.75 -25.84
C GLU A 157 -13.73 -10.94 -25.04
N ARG A 158 -12.46 -11.31 -25.26
CA ARG A 158 -11.75 -12.37 -24.52
C ARG A 158 -11.28 -11.94 -23.14
N VAL A 159 -11.32 -10.65 -22.79
CA VAL A 159 -10.91 -10.10 -21.48
C VAL A 159 -12.11 -10.00 -20.51
N SER A 160 -13.29 -10.40 -20.97
CA SER A 160 -14.51 -10.50 -20.15
C SER A 160 -14.29 -11.52 -19.00
N GLY A 161 -14.15 -11.01 -17.78
CA GLY A 161 -13.97 -11.82 -16.57
C GLY A 161 -12.58 -11.75 -15.93
N MET A 162 -11.66 -10.90 -16.41
CA MET A 162 -10.39 -10.70 -15.70
C MET A 162 -10.62 -9.97 -14.38
N PRO A 163 -10.12 -10.51 -13.26
CA PRO A 163 -10.22 -9.86 -11.96
C PRO A 163 -9.43 -8.55 -12.01
N CYS A 164 -10.04 -7.44 -11.59
CA CYS A 164 -9.33 -6.21 -11.33
C CYS A 164 -8.65 -6.28 -9.96
N VAL A 165 -7.70 -5.37 -9.72
CA VAL A 165 -7.10 -5.18 -8.39
C VAL A 165 -7.60 -3.85 -7.82
N ILE A 166 -8.06 -3.90 -6.59
CA ILE A 166 -8.42 -2.73 -5.78
C ILE A 166 -7.34 -2.55 -4.72
N ILE A 167 -6.83 -1.33 -4.59
CA ILE A 167 -5.86 -0.95 -3.56
C ILE A 167 -6.54 0.00 -2.58
N ASP A 168 -6.68 -0.41 -1.34
CA ASP A 168 -7.22 0.38 -0.24
C ASP A 168 -6.10 1.16 0.46
N GLY A 169 -5.98 2.45 0.14
CA GLY A 169 -5.11 3.41 0.79
C GLY A 169 -5.90 4.56 1.43
N ILE A 170 -7.12 4.31 1.89
CA ILE A 170 -8.01 5.36 2.41
C ILE A 170 -7.58 5.79 3.82
N LEU A 171 -7.57 4.86 4.76
CA LEU A 171 -7.16 5.08 6.15
C LEU A 171 -6.16 3.99 6.58
N GLY A 172 -5.08 4.39 7.20
CA GLY A 172 -4.13 3.49 7.87
C GLY A 172 -4.36 3.50 9.38
N THR A 173 -3.28 3.59 10.15
CA THR A 173 -3.31 3.61 11.63
C THR A 173 -4.10 4.78 12.25
N GLY A 174 -4.61 5.70 11.45
CA GLY A 174 -5.38 6.86 11.93
C GLY A 174 -6.82 6.55 12.35
N PHE A 175 -7.36 5.37 12.02
CA PHE A 175 -8.70 4.98 12.42
C PHE A 175 -8.74 4.51 13.87
N GLU A 176 -9.75 4.93 14.62
CA GLU A 176 -10.05 4.53 16.00
C GLU A 176 -11.46 3.97 16.07
N TYR A 177 -11.63 2.76 16.59
CA TYR A 177 -12.95 2.11 16.67
C TYR A 177 -14.00 2.92 17.43
N ALA A 178 -13.58 3.67 18.47
CA ALA A 178 -14.45 4.57 19.20
C ALA A 178 -15.07 5.71 18.34
N ARG A 179 -14.53 5.94 17.14
CA ARG A 179 -15.03 6.92 16.17
C ARG A 179 -15.37 6.21 14.87
N PRO A 180 -16.62 5.76 14.69
CA PRO A 180 -17.04 5.04 13.51
C PRO A 180 -16.70 5.77 12.21
N LEU A 181 -16.54 5.01 11.12
CA LEU A 181 -16.30 5.60 9.80
C LEU A 181 -17.43 6.59 9.44
N PRO A 182 -17.12 7.78 8.92
CA PRO A 182 -18.10 8.68 8.36
C PRO A 182 -18.96 8.00 7.28
N SER A 183 -20.22 8.40 7.13
CA SER A 183 -21.16 7.82 6.16
C SER A 183 -20.61 7.78 4.73
N GLN A 184 -19.89 8.83 4.33
CA GLN A 184 -19.23 8.91 3.03
C GLN A 184 -18.21 7.75 2.87
N LEU A 185 -17.34 7.55 3.84
CA LEU A 185 -16.35 6.47 3.77
C LEU A 185 -17.00 5.09 3.84
N ARG A 186 -18.05 4.91 4.64
CA ARG A 186 -18.83 3.66 4.66
C ARG A 186 -19.44 3.35 3.29
N SER A 187 -19.92 4.37 2.57
CA SER A 187 -20.41 4.18 1.20
C SER A 187 -19.29 3.73 0.24
N ILE A 188 -18.10 4.30 0.38
CA ILE A 188 -16.94 3.94 -0.46
C ILE A 188 -16.47 2.53 -0.13
N THR A 189 -16.28 2.18 1.15
CA THR A 189 -15.85 0.83 1.55
C THR A 189 -16.87 -0.24 1.16
N ALA A 190 -18.18 0.06 1.24
CA ALA A 190 -19.22 -0.85 0.74
C ALA A 190 -19.12 -1.09 -0.77
N ARG A 191 -18.69 -0.10 -1.57
CA ARG A 191 -18.45 -0.29 -3.01
C ARG A 191 -17.19 -1.13 -3.27
N ILE A 192 -16.15 -1.00 -2.45
CA ILE A 192 -14.95 -1.87 -2.49
C ILE A 192 -15.37 -3.32 -2.21
N GLU A 193 -16.17 -3.55 -1.18
CA GLU A 193 -16.70 -4.86 -0.83
C GLU A 193 -17.54 -5.45 -1.97
N GLN A 194 -18.41 -4.67 -2.60
CA GLN A 194 -19.15 -5.12 -3.78
C GLN A 194 -18.23 -5.51 -4.94
N GLY A 195 -17.12 -4.79 -5.14
CA GLY A 195 -16.09 -5.15 -6.10
C GLY A 195 -15.42 -6.48 -5.75
N HIS A 196 -15.06 -6.66 -4.48
CA HIS A 196 -14.46 -7.89 -3.96
C HIS A 196 -15.39 -9.10 -4.16
N LEU A 197 -16.68 -8.98 -3.81
CA LEU A 197 -17.69 -10.01 -4.05
C LEU A 197 -17.90 -10.34 -5.54
N ARG A 198 -17.50 -9.47 -6.45
CA ARG A 198 -17.49 -9.68 -7.91
C ARG A 198 -16.17 -10.23 -8.45
N GLY A 199 -15.24 -10.60 -7.57
CA GLY A 199 -13.96 -11.22 -7.92
C GLY A 199 -12.78 -10.24 -8.06
N ALA A 200 -12.93 -8.96 -7.72
CA ALA A 200 -11.78 -8.08 -7.58
C ALA A 200 -10.88 -8.58 -6.44
N ARG A 201 -9.56 -8.47 -6.60
CA ARG A 201 -8.62 -8.72 -5.52
C ARG A 201 -8.33 -7.44 -4.77
N VAL A 202 -8.35 -7.49 -3.45
CA VAL A 202 -8.19 -6.31 -2.59
C VAL A 202 -6.86 -6.36 -1.84
N ILE A 203 -6.07 -5.29 -1.98
CA ILE A 203 -4.82 -5.08 -1.25
C ILE A 203 -5.03 -3.89 -0.31
N ALA A 204 -4.83 -4.08 0.99
CA ALA A 204 -4.82 -2.99 1.96
C ALA A 204 -3.40 -2.47 2.18
N ILE A 205 -3.24 -1.15 2.20
CA ILE A 205 -2.01 -0.46 2.56
C ILE A 205 -1.98 -0.27 4.07
N ASP A 206 -0.96 -0.76 4.71
CA ASP A 206 -0.65 -0.69 6.13
C ASP A 206 -1.65 -1.44 7.02
N ILE A 207 -2.93 -1.14 6.93
CA ILE A 207 -4.04 -1.79 7.65
C ILE A 207 -5.34 -1.57 6.85
N PRO A 208 -6.27 -2.54 6.79
CA PRO A 208 -7.52 -2.35 6.09
C PRO A 208 -8.33 -1.19 6.68
N THR A 209 -8.87 -0.35 5.82
CA THR A 209 -9.67 0.82 6.24
C THR A 209 -10.83 0.40 7.14
N GLY A 210 -10.92 1.04 8.29
CA GLY A 210 -11.94 0.74 9.31
C GLY A 210 -11.53 -0.30 10.34
N VAL A 211 -10.28 -0.78 10.34
CA VAL A 211 -9.69 -1.61 11.38
C VAL A 211 -8.86 -0.76 12.34
N ASP A 212 -9.06 -0.92 13.64
CA ASP A 212 -8.28 -0.25 14.68
C ASP A 212 -6.91 -0.92 14.86
N ALA A 213 -5.85 -0.12 14.71
CA ALA A 213 -4.47 -0.60 14.72
C ALA A 213 -4.02 -1.19 16.07
N ASN A 214 -4.65 -0.80 17.18
CA ASN A 214 -4.29 -1.24 18.52
C ASN A 214 -5.13 -2.43 18.96
N THR A 215 -6.45 -2.38 18.72
CA THR A 215 -7.41 -3.35 19.29
C THR A 215 -7.78 -4.47 18.34
N GLY A 216 -7.73 -4.24 17.03
CA GLY A 216 -8.26 -5.18 16.02
C GLY A 216 -9.78 -5.16 15.92
N GLU A 217 -10.46 -4.27 16.65
CA GLU A 217 -11.86 -3.99 16.42
C GLU A 217 -12.04 -3.30 15.07
N ALA A 218 -13.18 -3.51 14.43
CA ALA A 218 -13.40 -2.99 13.09
C ALA A 218 -14.81 -2.44 12.92
N ASP A 219 -14.93 -1.35 12.16
CA ASP A 219 -16.23 -0.85 11.70
C ASP A 219 -16.99 -1.95 10.95
N LEU A 220 -18.30 -1.89 10.96
CA LEU A 220 -19.14 -2.86 10.24
C LEU A 220 -18.90 -2.85 8.73
N GLN A 221 -18.49 -1.70 8.20
CA GLN A 221 -18.14 -1.50 6.79
C GLN A 221 -16.62 -1.39 6.58
N ALA A 222 -15.81 -2.00 7.48
CA ALA A 222 -14.38 -2.09 7.26
C ALA A 222 -14.06 -2.91 6.00
N VAL A 223 -12.99 -2.55 5.30
CA VAL A 223 -12.54 -3.26 4.10
C VAL A 223 -12.03 -4.65 4.48
N ALA A 224 -12.47 -5.67 3.72
CA ALA A 224 -11.88 -6.99 3.73
C ALA A 224 -10.84 -7.11 2.62
N ALA A 225 -9.59 -7.41 2.96
CA ALA A 225 -8.49 -7.52 2.03
C ALA A 225 -8.05 -8.98 1.82
N ASP A 226 -7.62 -9.32 0.59
CA ASP A 226 -6.93 -10.59 0.32
C ASP A 226 -5.48 -10.55 0.83
N CYS A 227 -4.88 -9.35 0.81
CA CYS A 227 -3.52 -9.14 1.28
C CYS A 227 -3.39 -7.76 1.93
N THR A 228 -2.66 -7.68 3.03
CA THR A 228 -2.28 -6.42 3.68
C THR A 228 -0.77 -6.24 3.63
N ALA A 229 -0.32 -5.17 2.96
CA ALA A 229 1.08 -4.73 2.98
C ALA A 229 1.29 -3.82 4.18
N THR A 230 1.95 -4.28 5.22
CA THR A 230 2.22 -3.49 6.42
C THR A 230 3.71 -3.23 6.60
N PHE A 231 4.07 -2.16 7.29
CA PHE A 231 5.43 -1.63 7.26
C PHE A 231 6.11 -1.71 8.62
N ILE A 232 7.42 -1.95 8.62
CA ILE A 232 8.32 -2.13 9.76
C ILE A 232 7.96 -3.41 10.53
N LEU A 233 6.80 -3.46 11.17
CA LEU A 233 6.20 -4.61 11.85
C LEU A 233 4.68 -4.59 11.63
N PRO A 234 3.98 -5.72 11.82
CA PRO A 234 2.53 -5.73 11.77
C PRO A 234 1.95 -4.86 12.90
N LYS A 235 0.83 -4.20 12.65
CA LYS A 235 0.11 -3.49 13.70
C LYS A 235 -0.54 -4.51 14.63
N ALA A 236 -0.60 -4.21 15.93
CA ALA A 236 -1.14 -5.12 16.93
C ALA A 236 -2.57 -5.58 16.61
N GLY A 237 -3.37 -4.70 16.03
CA GLY A 237 -4.74 -4.98 15.60
C GLY A 237 -4.85 -5.93 14.40
N LEU A 238 -3.81 -6.06 13.57
CA LEU A 238 -3.79 -7.04 12.46
C LEU A 238 -3.65 -8.49 12.94
N LEU A 239 -3.23 -8.70 14.17
CA LEU A 239 -2.92 -10.02 14.71
C LEU A 239 -4.06 -10.62 15.55
N LYS A 240 -5.16 -9.89 15.74
CA LYS A 240 -6.26 -10.30 16.62
C LYS A 240 -7.62 -9.83 16.16
N GLY A 241 -8.66 -10.52 16.64
CA GLY A 241 -10.06 -10.16 16.41
C GLY A 241 -10.41 -10.01 14.93
N ARG A 242 -11.35 -9.12 14.65
CA ARG A 242 -11.78 -8.81 13.28
C ARG A 242 -10.68 -8.26 12.39
N GLY A 243 -9.71 -7.55 12.98
CA GLY A 243 -8.55 -7.06 12.23
C GLY A 243 -7.77 -8.20 11.59
N ARG A 244 -7.60 -9.34 12.29
CA ARG A 244 -6.95 -10.53 11.70
C ARG A 244 -7.79 -11.16 10.60
N GLU A 245 -9.10 -11.23 10.78
CA GLU A 245 -10.03 -11.81 9.79
C GLU A 245 -10.07 -10.99 8.49
N LEU A 246 -10.05 -9.66 8.60
CA LEU A 246 -10.15 -8.73 7.48
C LEU A 246 -8.84 -8.48 6.74
N SER A 247 -7.69 -8.89 7.30
CA SER A 247 -6.37 -8.55 6.75
C SER A 247 -5.89 -9.48 5.63
N GLY A 248 -6.52 -10.62 5.44
CA GLY A 248 -6.03 -11.62 4.50
C GLY A 248 -4.60 -12.08 4.79
N GLN A 249 -3.77 -12.17 3.78
CA GLN A 249 -2.35 -12.47 3.94
C GLN A 249 -1.58 -11.21 4.37
N ILE A 250 -1.04 -11.21 5.59
CA ILE A 250 -0.23 -10.09 6.08
C ILE A 250 1.20 -10.24 5.56
N ARG A 251 1.68 -9.22 4.85
CA ARG A 251 3.06 -9.12 4.36
C ARG A 251 3.75 -7.90 4.96
N VAL A 252 4.89 -8.14 5.62
CA VAL A 252 5.65 -7.11 6.33
C VAL A 252 6.85 -6.67 5.51
N PHE A 253 7.01 -5.36 5.32
CA PHE A 253 8.10 -4.76 4.57
C PHE A 253 8.91 -3.80 5.44
N PRO A 254 10.24 -3.87 5.42
CA PRO A 254 11.09 -3.01 6.25
C PRO A 254 11.18 -1.56 5.75
N ILE A 255 10.70 -1.24 4.57
CA ILE A 255 10.63 0.09 3.94
C ILE A 255 11.94 0.91 4.01
N GLY A 256 13.10 0.25 3.83
CA GLY A 256 14.41 0.91 3.87
C GLY A 256 15.00 1.08 5.27
N LEU A 257 14.36 0.51 6.29
CA LEU A 257 14.83 0.52 7.67
C LEU A 257 15.45 -0.82 8.07
N PRO A 258 16.41 -0.85 9.01
CA PRO A 258 16.96 -2.11 9.55
C PRO A 258 15.86 -3.00 10.13
N ILE A 259 16.09 -4.32 10.10
CA ILE A 259 15.10 -5.30 10.54
C ILE A 259 14.75 -5.20 12.03
N ASP A 260 15.66 -4.68 12.84
CA ASP A 260 15.55 -4.43 14.28
C ASP A 260 15.26 -2.97 14.61
N PHE A 261 14.93 -2.16 13.59
CA PHE A 261 14.72 -0.72 13.74
C PHE A 261 13.72 -0.38 14.84
N ALA A 262 12.59 -1.08 14.89
CA ALA A 262 11.56 -0.82 15.89
C ALA A 262 12.08 -1.07 17.33
N ASP A 263 12.85 -2.13 17.52
CA ASP A 263 13.45 -2.43 18.83
C ASP A 263 14.45 -1.35 19.26
N THR A 264 15.29 -0.91 18.32
CA THR A 264 16.33 0.09 18.59
C THR A 264 15.76 1.51 18.74
N ALA A 265 14.80 1.89 17.91
CA ALA A 265 14.23 3.23 17.90
C ALA A 265 13.34 3.49 19.13
N LEU A 266 12.61 2.46 19.59
CA LEU A 266 11.63 2.57 20.68
C LEU A 266 12.19 2.26 22.07
N GLN A 267 13.39 1.67 22.16
CA GLN A 267 14.09 1.52 23.47
C GLN A 267 14.67 2.83 23.99
N SER A 268 14.83 3.83 23.15
CA SER A 268 15.43 5.13 23.50
C SER A 268 14.40 6.22 23.81
N ALA A 269 13.13 5.90 23.89
CA ALA A 269 12.12 6.82 24.40
C ALA A 269 12.13 6.78 25.93
N PRO A 270 12.36 7.91 26.63
CA PRO A 270 12.39 7.97 28.08
C PRO A 270 11.02 7.67 28.69
#